data_55484202a88be254f2597881acb1a141
#
_entry.id   55484202a88be254f2597881acb1a141
#
_cell.length_a   1.000
_cell.length_b   1.000
_cell.length_c   1.000
_cell.angle_alpha   90.00
_cell.angle_beta   90.00
_cell.angle_gamma   90.00
#
_symmetry.space_group_name_H-M   'P 1'
#
loop_
_entity.id
_entity.type
_entity.pdbx_description
1 polymer ?
#
loop_
_entity_poly.entity_id
_entity_poly.type
_entity_poly.pdbx_seq_one_letter_code
_entity_poly.pdbx_strand_id
1 'polypeptide(L)'
;MKTLSCVGLACLTLLVVGCATGYGKKGWRFGYSDHQIDQNTFVVSFDANAYTPQPKLQTYVLMRCAEVASEAGFDYFIIVEVSDTGKSIPIIMPRSSTSYTTGGASGYASTYGNMTYGSAGGSATTQTTSTPGYAFNVRLPGSTVMIKAFHGKKPDDNPMAYNAREVIKYVGLQVKR
;
A
#
# COMPACT_ATOMS: atom_id res chain seq x y z
N MET A 1 -2.25 -15.74 37.94
CA MET A 1 -3.11 -15.54 36.75
C MET A 1 -3.11 -14.10 36.20
N LYS A 2 -2.53 -13.09 36.87
CA LYS A 2 -2.48 -11.67 36.38
C LYS A 2 -1.31 -11.38 35.43
N THR A 3 -0.25 -12.16 35.44
CA THR A 3 0.95 -11.95 34.62
C THR A 3 0.80 -12.42 33.17
N LEU A 4 -0.04 -13.43 32.91
CA LEU A 4 -0.29 -13.93 31.56
C LEU A 4 -1.08 -12.93 30.67
N SER A 5 -1.96 -12.13 31.29
CA SER A 5 -2.78 -11.15 30.58
C SER A 5 -1.98 -9.96 30.07
N CYS A 6 -0.93 -9.54 30.80
CA CYS A 6 -0.06 -8.43 30.38
C CYS A 6 0.88 -8.80 29.22
N VAL A 7 1.34 -10.07 29.20
CA VAL A 7 2.22 -10.55 28.11
C VAL A 7 1.42 -10.67 26.79
N GLY A 8 0.18 -11.12 26.85
CA GLY A 8 -0.70 -11.21 25.68
C GLY A 8 -1.05 -9.84 25.09
N LEU A 9 -1.28 -8.83 25.92
CA LEU A 9 -1.59 -7.48 25.48
C LEU A 9 -0.35 -6.76 24.90
N ALA A 10 0.85 -6.99 25.48
CA ALA A 10 2.10 -6.44 24.98
C ALA A 10 2.52 -7.06 23.64
N CYS A 11 2.22 -8.34 23.40
CA CYS A 11 2.48 -9.00 22.11
C CYS A 11 1.56 -8.52 20.99
N LEU A 12 0.32 -8.14 21.30
CA LEU A 12 -0.66 -7.65 20.32
C LEU A 12 -0.31 -6.24 19.81
N THR A 13 0.33 -5.41 20.64
CA THR A 13 0.73 -4.04 20.26
C THR A 13 1.96 -4.00 19.34
N LEU A 14 2.79 -5.03 19.32
CA LEU A 14 3.98 -5.11 18.45
C LEU A 14 3.67 -5.45 16.99
N LEU A 15 2.47 -5.91 16.67
CA LEU A 15 2.08 -6.32 15.31
C LEU A 15 1.63 -5.17 14.39
N VAL A 16 1.50 -3.93 14.90
CA VAL A 16 0.94 -2.81 14.13
C VAL A 16 2.00 -1.93 13.44
N VAL A 17 3.29 -2.14 13.73
CA VAL A 17 4.36 -1.22 13.29
C VAL A 17 4.87 -1.48 11.86
N GLY A 18 4.39 -2.52 11.17
CA GLY A 18 4.98 -3.00 9.91
C GLY A 18 4.31 -2.57 8.61
N CYS A 19 3.31 -1.68 8.61
CA CYS A 19 2.49 -1.45 7.40
C CYS A 19 3.06 -0.44 6.38
N ALA A 20 3.95 0.47 6.78
CA ALA A 20 4.56 1.44 5.86
C ALA A 20 5.68 0.79 5.03
N THR A 21 5.83 1.22 3.77
CA THR A 21 6.95 0.77 2.94
C THR A 21 8.28 1.20 3.57
N GLY A 22 9.18 0.22 3.76
CA GLY A 22 10.55 0.48 4.18
C GLY A 22 11.42 1.02 3.03
N TYR A 23 12.59 1.58 3.39
CA TYR A 23 13.60 1.99 2.41
C TYR A 23 14.32 0.76 1.86
N GLY A 24 14.27 0.57 0.54
CA GLY A 24 14.93 -0.54 -0.14
C GLY A 24 14.74 -0.52 -1.64
N LYS A 25 15.53 -1.31 -2.35
CA LYS A 25 15.40 -1.47 -3.80
C LYS A 25 14.00 -2.00 -4.13
N LYS A 26 13.45 -1.52 -5.24
CA LYS A 26 12.11 -1.93 -5.69
C LYS A 26 12.05 -3.44 -5.87
N GLY A 27 11.22 -4.06 -5.06
CA GLY A 27 10.83 -5.44 -5.21
C GLY A 27 9.65 -5.56 -6.20
N TRP A 28 8.72 -6.45 -5.92
CA TRP A 28 7.57 -6.66 -6.80
C TRP A 28 6.66 -5.42 -6.97
N ARG A 29 6.47 -4.59 -5.94
CA ARG A 29 5.53 -3.44 -5.98
C ARG A 29 6.10 -2.13 -5.48
N PHE A 30 6.90 -2.13 -4.41
CA PHE A 30 7.32 -0.94 -3.67
C PHE A 30 8.84 -0.88 -3.52
N GLY A 31 9.35 0.31 -3.31
CA GLY A 31 10.76 0.60 -3.16
C GLY A 31 11.30 1.57 -4.20
N TYR A 32 12.60 1.80 -4.20
CA TYR A 32 13.27 2.68 -5.14
C TYR A 32 13.73 1.96 -6.41
N SER A 33 13.77 2.69 -7.49
CA SER A 33 14.46 2.35 -8.74
C SER A 33 15.14 3.60 -9.29
N ASP A 34 16.27 3.43 -9.92
CA ASP A 34 17.04 4.50 -10.51
C ASP A 34 17.63 4.08 -11.85
N HIS A 35 17.85 5.03 -12.71
CA HIS A 35 18.56 4.83 -13.96
C HIS A 35 19.26 6.13 -14.39
N GLN A 36 20.36 5.96 -15.10
CA GLN A 36 21.13 7.05 -15.65
C GLN A 36 20.60 7.42 -17.04
N ILE A 37 20.43 8.72 -17.32
CA ILE A 37 20.01 9.23 -18.63
C ILE A 37 21.22 9.64 -19.45
N ASP A 38 22.15 10.36 -18.83
CA ASP A 38 23.40 10.81 -19.45
C ASP A 38 24.55 10.77 -18.44
N GLN A 39 25.72 11.32 -18.78
CA GLN A 39 26.94 11.24 -17.97
C GLN A 39 26.75 11.71 -16.53
N ASN A 40 25.88 12.68 -16.27
CA ASN A 40 25.68 13.27 -14.96
C ASN A 40 24.21 13.51 -14.60
N THR A 41 23.27 12.93 -15.34
CA THR A 41 21.83 13.04 -15.10
C THR A 41 21.23 11.69 -14.77
N PHE A 42 20.51 11.64 -13.66
CA PHE A 42 19.88 10.42 -13.15
C PHE A 42 18.41 10.66 -12.86
N VAL A 43 17.62 9.61 -13.02
CA VAL A 43 16.23 9.57 -12.56
C VAL A 43 16.10 8.58 -11.43
N VAL A 44 15.51 9.03 -10.34
CA VAL A 44 15.24 8.25 -9.14
C VAL A 44 13.73 8.21 -8.93
N SER A 45 13.18 7.02 -8.82
CA SER A 45 11.76 6.81 -8.54
C SER A 45 11.59 6.01 -7.26
N PHE A 46 10.55 6.33 -6.49
CA PHE A 46 10.16 5.57 -5.32
C PHE A 46 8.64 5.35 -5.34
N ASP A 47 8.24 4.09 -5.29
CA ASP A 47 6.85 3.69 -5.13
C ASP A 47 6.61 3.21 -3.70
N ALA A 48 5.54 3.68 -3.07
CA ALA A 48 5.20 3.32 -1.71
C ALA A 48 3.75 2.85 -1.59
N ASN A 49 3.43 2.16 -0.49
CA ASN A 49 2.07 1.77 -0.18
C ASN A 49 1.27 2.94 0.43
N ALA A 50 -0.05 2.78 0.54
CA ALA A 50 -0.96 3.81 1.04
C ALA A 50 -0.71 4.23 2.50
N TYR A 51 0.02 3.42 3.26
CA TYR A 51 0.35 3.69 4.66
C TYR A 51 1.65 4.49 4.84
N THR A 52 2.35 4.79 3.75
CA THR A 52 3.60 5.56 3.80
C THR A 52 3.28 7.06 3.72
N PRO A 53 3.58 7.84 4.77
CA PRO A 53 3.34 9.28 4.76
C PRO A 53 4.19 9.97 3.69
N GLN A 54 3.64 11.01 3.06
CA GLN A 54 4.32 11.78 2.01
C GLN A 54 5.69 12.35 2.46
N PRO A 55 5.86 12.89 3.67
CA PRO A 55 7.18 13.34 4.13
C PRO A 55 8.22 12.22 4.19
N LYS A 56 7.79 11.00 4.57
CA LYS A 56 8.67 9.83 4.62
C LYS A 56 9.10 9.41 3.21
N LEU A 57 8.17 9.45 2.25
CA LEU A 57 8.46 9.21 0.84
C LEU A 57 9.51 10.20 0.30
N GLN A 58 9.34 11.50 0.57
CA GLN A 58 10.29 12.54 0.16
C GLN A 58 11.69 12.31 0.76
N THR A 59 11.74 11.92 2.03
CA THR A 59 13.00 11.55 2.71
C THR A 59 13.69 10.38 2.01
N TYR A 60 12.95 9.37 1.61
CA TYR A 60 13.47 8.20 0.92
C TYR A 60 13.99 8.53 -0.49
N VAL A 61 13.25 9.35 -1.23
CA VAL A 61 13.69 9.80 -2.56
C VAL A 61 14.97 10.63 -2.46
N LEU A 62 15.03 11.58 -1.52
CA LEU A 62 16.22 12.42 -1.31
C LEU A 62 17.45 11.57 -0.92
N MET A 63 17.24 10.58 -0.05
CA MET A 63 18.30 9.64 0.32
C MET A 63 18.84 8.90 -0.91
N ARG A 64 17.96 8.36 -1.77
CA ARG A 64 18.40 7.63 -2.96
C ARG A 64 19.08 8.53 -3.98
N CYS A 65 18.62 9.77 -4.16
CA CYS A 65 19.31 10.75 -5.00
C CYS A 65 20.77 10.95 -4.57
N ALA A 66 20.99 11.09 -3.26
CA ALA A 66 22.34 11.25 -2.70
C ALA A 66 23.19 9.99 -2.86
N GLU A 67 22.62 8.80 -2.64
CA GLU A 67 23.33 7.53 -2.85
C GLU A 67 23.75 7.37 -4.31
N VAL A 68 22.82 7.59 -5.27
CA VAL A 68 23.11 7.48 -6.72
C VAL A 68 24.21 8.45 -7.14
N ALA A 69 24.15 9.70 -6.70
CA ALA A 69 25.19 10.68 -6.97
C ALA A 69 26.55 10.23 -6.39
N SER A 70 26.56 9.78 -5.14
CA SER A 70 27.78 9.32 -4.47
C SER A 70 28.34 8.02 -5.08
N GLU A 71 27.48 7.05 -5.42
CA GLU A 71 27.86 5.79 -6.06
C GLU A 71 28.49 6.02 -7.46
N ALA A 72 28.00 7.05 -8.17
CA ALA A 72 28.54 7.48 -9.45
C ALA A 72 29.79 8.38 -9.31
N GLY A 73 30.27 8.65 -8.10
CA GLY A 73 31.50 9.41 -7.81
C GLY A 73 31.31 10.92 -7.74
N PHE A 74 30.09 11.44 -7.77
CA PHE A 74 29.81 12.87 -7.70
C PHE A 74 29.73 13.36 -6.25
N ASP A 75 30.11 14.62 -6.03
CA ASP A 75 30.12 15.24 -4.70
C ASP A 75 28.81 16.01 -4.39
N TYR A 76 28.18 16.58 -5.44
CA TYR A 76 26.98 17.40 -5.33
C TYR A 76 25.94 16.98 -6.35
N PHE A 77 24.68 17.26 -6.05
CA PHE A 77 23.57 17.13 -7.00
C PHE A 77 22.55 18.25 -6.81
N ILE A 78 21.83 18.55 -7.87
CA ILE A 78 20.64 19.41 -7.86
C ILE A 78 19.44 18.61 -8.32
N ILE A 79 18.28 18.95 -7.77
CA ILE A 79 17.00 18.45 -8.24
C ILE A 79 16.54 19.33 -9.39
N VAL A 80 16.37 18.73 -10.58
CA VAL A 80 15.95 19.44 -11.80
C VAL A 80 14.44 19.38 -11.94
N GLU A 81 13.85 18.21 -11.65
CA GLU A 81 12.41 17.98 -11.81
C GLU A 81 11.91 17.03 -10.73
N VAL A 82 10.69 17.30 -10.26
CA VAL A 82 9.97 16.42 -9.34
C VAL A 82 8.60 16.14 -9.92
N SER A 83 8.29 14.87 -10.11
CA SER A 83 6.99 14.42 -10.59
C SER A 83 6.31 13.50 -9.56
N ASP A 84 5.06 13.79 -9.24
CA ASP A 84 4.20 12.91 -8.43
C ASP A 84 3.69 11.78 -9.34
N THR A 85 4.23 10.58 -9.14
CA THR A 85 3.84 9.39 -9.88
C THR A 85 2.85 8.51 -9.12
N GLY A 86 2.24 9.05 -8.07
CA GLY A 86 1.24 8.34 -7.26
C GLY A 86 0.12 7.76 -8.12
N LYS A 87 -0.23 6.49 -7.86
CA LYS A 87 -1.28 5.76 -8.56
C LYS A 87 -2.54 5.70 -7.71
N SER A 88 -3.68 5.95 -8.34
CA SER A 88 -4.98 5.70 -7.73
C SER A 88 -5.50 4.34 -8.19
N ILE A 89 -5.73 3.45 -7.25
CA ILE A 89 -6.24 2.10 -7.53
C ILE A 89 -7.69 2.05 -7.04
N PRO A 90 -8.67 1.80 -7.92
CA PRO A 90 -10.04 1.57 -7.50
C PRO A 90 -10.13 0.21 -6.79
N ILE A 91 -10.65 0.21 -5.57
CA ILE A 91 -11.03 -0.99 -4.85
C ILE A 91 -12.54 -1.10 -4.93
N ILE A 92 -13.01 -2.16 -5.58
CA ILE A 92 -14.42 -2.45 -5.74
C ILE A 92 -14.79 -3.54 -4.73
N MET A 93 -15.64 -3.22 -3.78
CA MET A 93 -16.28 -4.19 -2.91
C MET A 93 -17.52 -4.70 -3.63
N PRO A 94 -17.58 -5.98 -4.01
CA PRO A 94 -18.74 -6.52 -4.72
C PRO A 94 -19.96 -6.49 -3.81
N ARG A 95 -21.14 -6.35 -4.43
CA ARG A 95 -22.40 -6.51 -3.74
C ARG A 95 -22.49 -7.94 -3.22
N SER A 96 -22.79 -8.11 -1.95
CA SER A 96 -23.09 -9.42 -1.39
C SER A 96 -24.58 -9.51 -1.04
N SER A 97 -25.17 -10.66 -1.29
CA SER A 97 -26.53 -10.96 -0.87
C SER A 97 -26.53 -12.34 -0.21
N THR A 98 -27.16 -12.38 0.95
CA THR A 98 -27.42 -13.64 1.67
C THR A 98 -28.92 -13.87 1.69
N SER A 99 -29.34 -14.99 1.15
CA SER A 99 -30.75 -15.39 1.16
C SER A 99 -30.92 -16.53 2.16
N TYR A 100 -31.86 -16.37 3.04
CA TYR A 100 -32.28 -17.39 3.99
C TYR A 100 -33.71 -17.81 3.65
N THR A 101 -33.91 -19.08 3.30
CA THR A 101 -35.22 -19.62 2.96
C THR A 101 -35.67 -20.55 4.05
N THR A 102 -36.82 -20.25 4.67
CA THR A 102 -37.48 -21.12 5.61
C THR A 102 -38.76 -21.61 4.97
N GLY A 103 -38.94 -22.91 4.87
CA GLY A 103 -40.13 -23.52 4.32
C GLY A 103 -40.62 -24.67 5.16
N GLY A 104 -41.89 -24.83 5.24
CA GLY A 104 -42.58 -25.98 5.84
C GLY A 104 -43.49 -26.64 4.83
N ALA A 105 -43.43 -27.96 4.77
CA ALA A 105 -44.39 -28.74 4.00
C ALA A 105 -45.18 -29.64 4.96
N SER A 106 -46.47 -29.68 4.79
CA SER A 106 -47.36 -30.60 5.51
C SER A 106 -48.21 -31.36 4.49
N GLY A 107 -48.40 -32.65 4.74
CA GLY A 107 -49.22 -33.48 3.93
C GLY A 107 -50.01 -34.46 4.77
N TYR A 108 -51.21 -34.81 4.35
CA TYR A 108 -51.96 -35.91 4.93
C TYR A 108 -52.35 -36.89 3.86
N ALA A 109 -52.42 -38.14 4.25
CA ALA A 109 -52.91 -39.21 3.39
C ALA A 109 -53.90 -40.07 4.17
N SER A 110 -55.04 -40.38 3.54
CA SER A 110 -56.03 -41.25 4.07
C SER A 110 -56.28 -42.41 3.12
N THR A 111 -56.25 -43.60 3.68
CA THR A 111 -56.48 -44.85 2.92
C THR A 111 -57.86 -45.38 3.23
N TYR A 112 -58.67 -45.65 2.18
CA TYR A 112 -59.96 -46.27 2.28
C TYR A 112 -60.00 -47.47 1.33
N GLY A 113 -59.98 -48.66 1.91
CA GLY A 113 -59.86 -49.88 1.10
C GLY A 113 -58.54 -49.95 0.37
N ASN A 114 -58.62 -50.02 -0.97
CA ASN A 114 -57.43 -50.14 -1.82
C ASN A 114 -57.07 -48.78 -2.48
N MET A 115 -57.66 -47.68 -2.04
CA MET A 115 -57.40 -46.34 -2.56
C MET A 115 -56.82 -45.41 -1.46
N THR A 116 -55.75 -44.75 -1.80
CA THR A 116 -55.11 -43.74 -0.93
C THR A 116 -55.31 -42.35 -1.54
N TYR A 117 -55.88 -41.43 -0.77
CA TYR A 117 -56.03 -40.01 -1.10
C TYR A 117 -55.11 -39.22 -0.21
N GLY A 118 -54.30 -38.38 -0.80
CA GLY A 118 -53.39 -37.53 -0.07
C GLY A 118 -53.38 -36.10 -0.64
N SER A 119 -53.13 -35.14 0.21
CA SER A 119 -52.86 -33.75 -0.16
C SER A 119 -51.62 -33.29 0.60
N ALA A 120 -50.73 -32.62 -0.13
CA ALA A 120 -49.55 -32.00 0.45
C ALA A 120 -49.49 -30.53 0.02
N GLY A 121 -49.24 -29.66 0.97
CA GLY A 121 -49.04 -28.23 0.76
C GLY A 121 -47.82 -27.75 1.47
N GLY A 122 -47.09 -26.86 0.85
CA GLY A 122 -45.92 -26.25 1.45
C GLY A 122 -45.88 -24.75 1.16
N SER A 123 -45.34 -24.01 2.10
CA SER A 123 -45.01 -22.60 1.92
C SER A 123 -43.54 -22.36 2.24
N ALA A 124 -42.88 -21.52 1.44
CA ALA A 124 -41.51 -21.12 1.69
C ALA A 124 -41.45 -19.59 1.71
N THR A 125 -40.79 -19.05 2.73
CA THR A 125 -40.50 -17.62 2.81
C THR A 125 -39.01 -17.44 2.66
N THR A 126 -38.61 -16.63 1.67
CA THR A 126 -37.21 -16.29 1.45
C THR A 126 -36.97 -14.85 1.89
N GLN A 127 -36.10 -14.69 2.85
CA GLN A 127 -35.58 -13.39 3.27
C GLN A 127 -34.24 -13.18 2.67
N THR A 128 -34.07 -12.12 1.85
CA THR A 128 -32.78 -11.76 1.27
C THR A 128 -32.28 -10.47 1.87
N THR A 129 -31.13 -10.53 2.52
CA THR A 129 -30.40 -9.36 3.00
C THR A 129 -29.30 -9.06 1.99
N SER A 130 -29.27 -7.85 1.45
CA SER A 130 -28.24 -7.43 0.51
C SER A 130 -27.44 -6.26 1.07
N THR A 131 -26.11 -6.38 1.02
CA THR A 131 -25.20 -5.29 1.30
C THR A 131 -24.82 -4.63 -0.03
N PRO A 132 -25.05 -3.32 -0.19
CA PRO A 132 -24.70 -2.64 -1.42
C PRO A 132 -23.18 -2.70 -1.64
N GLY A 133 -22.76 -2.91 -2.89
CA GLY A 133 -21.38 -2.76 -3.28
C GLY A 133 -20.99 -1.29 -3.25
N TYR A 134 -19.76 -1.02 -2.92
CA TYR A 134 -19.18 0.33 -2.99
C TYR A 134 -17.78 0.28 -3.57
N ALA A 135 -17.37 1.39 -4.19
CA ALA A 135 -16.05 1.57 -4.74
C ALA A 135 -15.40 2.79 -4.08
N PHE A 136 -14.13 2.67 -3.74
CA PHE A 136 -13.32 3.77 -3.27
C PHE A 136 -11.93 3.69 -3.89
N ASN A 137 -11.29 4.85 -4.04
CA ASN A 137 -9.95 4.94 -4.60
C ASN A 137 -8.92 4.97 -3.47
N VAL A 138 -7.96 4.05 -3.52
CA VAL A 138 -6.78 4.08 -2.67
C VAL A 138 -5.63 4.68 -3.45
N ARG A 139 -5.09 5.79 -2.94
CA ARG A 139 -3.90 6.43 -3.52
C ARG A 139 -2.65 5.72 -2.98
N LEU A 140 -1.83 5.22 -3.89
CA LEU A 140 -0.48 4.74 -3.62
C LEU A 140 0.47 5.89 -3.90
N PRO A 141 1.17 6.43 -2.90
CA PRO A 141 2.10 7.52 -3.13
C PRO A 141 3.32 7.05 -3.94
N GLY A 142 3.78 7.90 -4.82
CA GLY A 142 4.97 7.69 -5.63
C GLY A 142 5.61 9.02 -5.97
N SER A 143 6.91 9.04 -6.15
CA SER A 143 7.63 10.23 -6.59
C SER A 143 8.77 9.83 -7.52
N THR A 144 8.92 10.58 -8.59
CA THR A 144 10.05 10.48 -9.52
C THR A 144 10.77 11.81 -9.54
N VAL A 145 12.07 11.77 -9.40
CA VAL A 145 12.93 12.94 -9.32
C VAL A 145 14.05 12.80 -10.33
N MET A 146 14.28 13.84 -11.13
CA MET A 146 15.44 13.96 -11.99
C MET A 146 16.49 14.82 -11.29
N ILE A 147 17.71 14.30 -11.20
CA ILE A 147 18.85 15.00 -10.62
C ILE A 147 19.96 15.18 -11.65
N LYS A 148 20.70 16.26 -11.50
CA LYS A 148 21.96 16.50 -12.20
C LYS A 148 23.08 16.58 -11.17
N ALA A 149 24.14 15.78 -11.37
CA ALA A 149 25.22 15.61 -10.41
C ALA A 149 26.52 16.30 -10.87
N PHE A 150 27.39 16.68 -9.93
CA PHE A 150 28.59 17.48 -10.17
C PHE A 150 29.76 16.97 -9.32
N HIS A 151 30.97 17.04 -9.87
CA HIS A 151 32.21 16.79 -9.17
C HIS A 151 32.80 18.06 -8.53
N GLY A 152 33.57 17.91 -7.50
CA GLY A 152 34.45 18.93 -6.94
C GLY A 152 33.75 19.96 -6.06
N LYS A 153 33.70 21.22 -6.44
CA LYS A 153 33.14 22.29 -5.64
C LYS A 153 31.62 22.43 -5.86
N LYS A 154 30.94 22.90 -4.82
CA LYS A 154 29.51 23.28 -4.95
C LYS A 154 29.39 24.31 -6.06
N PRO A 155 28.45 24.13 -7.02
CA PRO A 155 28.20 25.15 -8.05
C PRO A 155 27.85 26.51 -7.43
N ASP A 156 28.63 27.55 -7.71
CA ASP A 156 28.45 28.90 -7.16
C ASP A 156 27.13 29.55 -7.62
N ASP A 157 26.68 29.18 -8.80
CA ASP A 157 25.47 29.64 -9.46
C ASP A 157 24.20 28.90 -8.98
N ASN A 158 24.34 27.86 -8.15
CA ASN A 158 23.21 27.09 -7.68
C ASN A 158 23.22 26.85 -6.16
N PRO A 159 22.60 27.76 -5.36
CA PRO A 159 22.55 27.63 -3.92
C PRO A 159 21.79 26.39 -3.45
N MET A 160 20.95 25.79 -4.32
CA MET A 160 20.12 24.61 -4.02
C MET A 160 20.86 23.29 -4.27
N ALA A 161 22.17 23.32 -4.54
CA ALA A 161 22.95 22.09 -4.69
C ALA A 161 23.16 21.41 -3.31
N TYR A 162 22.82 20.15 -3.25
CA TYR A 162 22.97 19.29 -2.08
C TYR A 162 24.33 18.58 -2.11
N ASN A 163 25.03 18.53 -0.98
CA ASN A 163 26.21 17.66 -0.84
C ASN A 163 25.75 16.22 -0.60
N ALA A 164 26.13 15.30 -1.49
CA ALA A 164 25.66 13.92 -1.46
C ALA A 164 26.02 13.20 -0.15
N ARG A 165 27.27 13.37 0.34
CA ARG A 165 27.75 12.72 1.57
C ARG A 165 27.06 13.26 2.82
N GLU A 166 26.79 14.57 2.87
CA GLU A 166 26.06 15.19 3.98
C GLU A 166 24.61 14.71 4.02
N VAL A 167 23.93 14.65 2.88
CA VAL A 167 22.58 14.11 2.80
C VAL A 167 22.55 12.67 3.30
N ILE A 168 23.47 11.81 2.85
CA ILE A 168 23.56 10.42 3.31
C ILE A 168 23.77 10.37 4.83
N LYS A 169 24.64 11.22 5.38
CA LYS A 169 24.93 11.26 6.81
C LYS A 169 23.72 11.66 7.65
N TYR A 170 23.02 12.73 7.30
CA TYR A 170 21.93 13.26 8.12
C TYR A 170 20.58 12.61 7.83
N VAL A 171 20.26 12.36 6.57
CA VAL A 171 19.01 11.72 6.16
C VAL A 171 19.05 10.22 6.44
N GLY A 172 20.19 9.57 6.28
CA GLY A 172 20.37 8.16 6.59
C GLY A 172 20.05 7.77 8.03
N LEU A 173 20.24 8.69 8.99
CA LEU A 173 19.84 8.49 10.39
C LEU A 173 18.31 8.45 10.55
N GLN A 174 17.56 9.13 9.69
CA GLN A 174 16.09 9.15 9.71
C GLN A 174 15.50 7.94 8.99
N VAL A 175 16.19 7.44 7.98
CA VAL A 175 15.76 6.30 7.17
C VAL A 175 15.90 4.96 7.93
N LYS A 176 16.91 4.84 8.79
CA LYS A 176 17.20 3.62 9.58
C LYS A 176 16.34 3.48 10.84
N ARG A 177 15.53 4.48 11.18
CA ARG A 177 14.54 4.43 12.28
C ARG A 177 13.18 3.99 11.76
#